data_61f96154147b692096ca60774062ea44
#
_entry.id   61f96154147b692096ca60774062ea44
#
_cell.length_a   1.000
_cell.length_b   1.000
_cell.length_c   1.000
_cell.angle_alpha   90.00
_cell.angle_beta   90.00
_cell.angle_gamma   90.00
#
_symmetry.space_group_name_H-M   'P 1'
#
loop_
_entity.id
_entity.type
_entity.pdbx_description
1 polymer ?
#
loop_
_entity_poly.entity_id
_entity_poly.type
_entity_poly.pdbx_seq_one_letter_code
_entity_poly.pdbx_strand_id
1 'polypeptide(L)'
;YMDIYKADPKNLAAKAKAEKYSKILAKTLINTSGGDSAQYGQNAFFYDSAEGLLTAMFLLVAEYLPTEDADGNPIEKRHIVSVFKLVQELLAPSRVKGKNQFQLLLEKLPPNHKARWFAGSALNTAEQAMASVISTVLSRLNAFLDSEMEQILCFDTAIDAEKFCNEKSAIFIVLPEEDQTKYFMVSLILQNLYREILTVADENGGRLKNRVVFFADELGTCPPIQSLELMFSASRSRGLMLVPIVQSITGQLQKNYGKEGSEIIVDNCQVNLYGGFAPASQT
;
A
#
# COMPACT_ATOMS: atom_id res chain seq x y z
N TYR A 1 -13.17 5.32 -4.97
CA TYR A 1 -13.95 5.85 -3.83
C TYR A 1 -14.08 7.37 -3.88
N MET A 2 -13.01 8.09 -4.20
CA MET A 2 -13.10 9.56 -4.30
C MET A 2 -14.06 9.99 -5.42
N ASP A 3 -14.07 9.31 -6.56
CA ASP A 3 -15.01 9.61 -7.66
C ASP A 3 -16.46 9.29 -7.30
N ILE A 4 -16.69 8.20 -6.57
CA ILE A 4 -18.03 7.88 -6.02
C ILE A 4 -18.51 9.01 -5.11
N TYR A 5 -17.63 9.53 -4.24
CA TYR A 5 -17.98 10.68 -3.40
C TYR A 5 -18.21 11.96 -4.20
N LYS A 6 -17.41 12.21 -5.26
CA LYS A 6 -17.61 13.38 -6.13
C LYS A 6 -18.93 13.33 -6.89
N ALA A 7 -19.31 12.13 -7.35
CA ALA A 7 -20.58 11.91 -8.03
C ALA A 7 -21.80 12.06 -7.09
N ASP A 8 -21.66 11.63 -5.84
CA ASP A 8 -22.67 11.80 -4.78
C ASP A 8 -22.02 12.29 -3.47
N PRO A 9 -21.97 13.61 -3.23
CA PRO A 9 -21.39 14.18 -2.02
C PRO A 9 -22.09 13.79 -0.70
N LYS A 10 -23.27 13.15 -0.77
CA LYS A 10 -23.94 12.60 0.40
C LYS A 10 -23.37 11.23 0.81
N ASN A 11 -22.65 10.58 -0.09
CA ASN A 11 -22.00 9.31 0.19
C ASN A 11 -20.73 9.49 1.04
N LEU A 12 -20.92 9.81 2.32
CA LEU A 12 -19.81 9.98 3.26
C LEU A 12 -19.03 8.70 3.51
N ALA A 13 -19.62 7.54 3.25
CA ALA A 13 -18.93 6.26 3.36
C ALA A 13 -17.83 6.11 2.30
N ALA A 14 -18.09 6.53 1.04
CA ALA A 14 -17.08 6.55 0.00
C ALA A 14 -15.93 7.51 0.33
N LYS A 15 -16.24 8.69 0.87
CA LYS A 15 -15.22 9.65 1.34
C LYS A 15 -14.34 9.04 2.44
N ALA A 16 -14.96 8.43 3.45
CA ALA A 16 -14.24 7.81 4.55
C ALA A 16 -13.34 6.65 4.07
N LYS A 17 -13.81 5.85 3.09
CA LYS A 17 -13.00 4.82 2.45
C LYS A 17 -11.78 5.44 1.71
N ALA A 18 -11.97 6.51 0.93
CA ALA A 18 -10.88 7.19 0.23
C ALA A 18 -9.81 7.72 1.22
N GLU A 19 -10.24 8.36 2.30
CA GLU A 19 -9.35 8.83 3.37
C GLU A 19 -8.59 7.66 4.04
N LYS A 20 -9.30 6.58 4.35
CA LYS A 20 -8.72 5.36 4.95
C LYS A 20 -7.67 4.73 4.04
N TYR A 21 -7.97 4.54 2.76
CA TYR A 21 -7.03 3.92 1.82
C TYR A 21 -5.81 4.80 1.55
N SER A 22 -5.98 6.11 1.46
CA SER A 22 -4.85 7.04 1.36
C SER A 22 -3.89 6.91 2.55
N LYS A 23 -4.44 6.82 3.76
CA LYS A 23 -3.64 6.61 4.98
C LYS A 23 -2.96 5.24 4.99
N ILE A 24 -3.68 4.18 4.64
CA ILE A 24 -3.12 2.82 4.59
C ILE A 24 -1.97 2.75 3.59
N LEU A 25 -2.14 3.32 2.39
CA LEU A 25 -1.12 3.32 1.36
C LEU A 25 0.12 4.10 1.81
N ALA A 26 -0.07 5.29 2.38
CA ALA A 26 1.03 6.10 2.92
C ALA A 26 1.79 5.34 4.02
N LYS A 27 1.07 4.75 4.97
CA LYS A 27 1.67 3.94 6.04
C LYS A 27 2.46 2.76 5.49
N THR A 28 1.90 2.04 4.52
CA THR A 28 2.57 0.88 3.91
C THR A 28 3.85 1.30 3.20
N LEU A 29 3.84 2.41 2.46
CA LEU A 29 5.02 2.92 1.75
C LEU A 29 6.10 3.43 2.70
N ILE A 30 5.73 4.16 3.72
CA ILE A 30 6.71 4.69 4.68
C ILE A 30 7.36 3.56 5.48
N ASN A 31 6.61 2.50 5.84
CA ASN A 31 7.06 1.40 6.67
C ASN A 31 7.51 0.15 5.89
N THR A 32 7.79 0.26 4.60
CA THR A 32 8.23 -0.87 3.73
C THR A 32 9.48 -1.61 4.23
N SER A 33 10.22 -1.05 5.18
CA SER A 33 11.40 -1.70 5.78
C SER A 33 11.08 -2.63 6.96
N GLY A 34 9.82 -2.99 7.18
CA GLY A 34 9.40 -4.06 8.11
C GLY A 34 9.33 -3.66 9.59
N GLY A 35 9.36 -2.36 9.92
CA GLY A 35 9.24 -1.90 11.30
C GLY A 35 7.98 -1.06 11.55
N ASP A 36 7.31 -1.29 12.67
CA ASP A 36 6.37 -0.29 13.21
C ASP A 36 7.15 0.97 13.62
N SER A 37 6.49 2.14 13.60
CA SER A 37 7.09 3.42 14.04
C SER A 37 7.77 3.34 15.41
N ALA A 38 7.32 2.44 16.28
CA ALA A 38 7.96 2.14 17.57
C ALA A 38 9.41 1.61 17.45
N GLN A 39 9.77 0.98 16.33
CA GLN A 39 11.14 0.48 16.10
C GLN A 39 12.12 1.59 15.68
N TYR A 40 11.62 2.74 15.25
CA TYR A 40 12.45 3.85 14.78
C TYR A 40 13.00 4.74 15.92
N GLY A 41 12.65 4.46 17.19
CA GLY A 41 13.17 5.19 18.34
C GLY A 41 12.99 6.71 18.20
N GLN A 42 14.08 7.45 18.31
CA GLN A 42 14.06 8.93 18.19
C GLN A 42 13.63 9.44 16.81
N ASN A 43 13.66 8.60 15.78
CA ASN A 43 13.26 8.96 14.41
C ASN A 43 11.76 8.74 14.16
N ALA A 44 11.00 8.15 15.08
CA ALA A 44 9.57 7.87 14.91
C ALA A 44 8.78 9.10 14.43
N PHE A 45 9.09 10.27 15.00
CA PHE A 45 8.45 11.53 14.60
C PHE A 45 8.58 11.83 13.10
N PHE A 46 9.75 11.58 12.49
CA PHE A 46 9.97 11.86 11.06
C PHE A 46 9.15 10.92 10.18
N TYR A 47 9.03 9.65 10.56
CA TYR A 47 8.23 8.66 9.84
C TYR A 47 6.73 8.93 9.98
N ASP A 48 6.24 9.25 11.16
CA ASP A 48 4.84 9.61 11.38
C ASP A 48 4.45 10.90 10.63
N SER A 49 5.32 11.89 10.62
CA SER A 49 5.12 13.14 9.87
C SER A 49 5.17 12.91 8.36
N ALA A 50 6.05 12.02 7.88
CA ALA A 50 6.13 11.62 6.48
C ALA A 50 4.88 10.86 6.03
N GLU A 51 4.34 9.95 6.88
CA GLU A 51 3.06 9.27 6.64
C GLU A 51 1.92 10.27 6.49
N GLY A 52 1.83 11.25 7.40
CA GLY A 52 0.82 12.29 7.34
C GLY A 52 0.91 13.14 6.08
N LEU A 53 2.12 13.59 5.73
CA LEU A 53 2.37 14.37 4.52
C LEU A 53 2.00 13.60 3.26
N LEU A 54 2.43 12.34 3.16
CA LEU A 54 2.15 11.48 2.01
C LEU A 54 0.66 11.16 1.90
N THR A 55 -0.04 10.94 3.03
CA THR A 55 -1.50 10.79 3.06
C THR A 55 -2.21 12.01 2.49
N ALA A 56 -1.77 13.22 2.87
CA ALA A 56 -2.32 14.45 2.33
C ALA A 56 -2.11 14.57 0.81
N MET A 57 -0.93 14.19 0.31
CA MET A 57 -0.62 14.21 -1.13
C MET A 57 -1.49 13.21 -1.91
N PHE A 58 -1.69 11.99 -1.40
CA PHE A 58 -2.59 11.02 -2.02
C PHE A 58 -4.02 11.55 -2.10
N LEU A 59 -4.52 12.17 -1.04
CA LEU A 59 -5.86 12.77 -1.05
C LEU A 59 -5.98 13.89 -2.08
N LEU A 60 -4.98 14.77 -2.18
CA LEU A 60 -4.98 15.87 -3.16
C LEU A 60 -4.93 15.33 -4.60
N VAL A 61 -4.10 14.32 -4.87
CA VAL A 61 -4.06 13.67 -6.18
C VAL A 61 -5.41 13.04 -6.53
N ALA A 62 -6.02 12.29 -5.60
CA ALA A 62 -7.32 11.66 -5.84
C ALA A 62 -8.44 12.69 -6.02
N GLU A 63 -8.38 13.83 -5.34
CA GLU A 63 -9.44 14.82 -5.35
C GLU A 63 -9.33 15.82 -6.50
N TYR A 64 -8.13 16.27 -6.85
CA TYR A 64 -7.94 17.39 -7.75
C TYR A 64 -7.35 17.04 -9.12
N LEU A 65 -6.67 15.91 -9.29
CA LEU A 65 -6.20 15.53 -10.61
C LEU A 65 -7.37 15.04 -11.48
N PRO A 66 -7.44 15.51 -12.74
CA PRO A 66 -8.51 15.12 -13.65
C PRO A 66 -8.38 13.65 -14.09
N THR A 67 -9.50 13.03 -14.37
CA THR A 67 -9.64 11.70 -14.98
C THR A 67 -9.90 11.76 -16.47
N GLU A 68 -10.18 12.95 -17.00
CA GLU A 68 -10.45 13.21 -18.41
C GLU A 68 -9.63 14.40 -18.89
N ASP A 69 -9.25 14.40 -20.16
CA ASP A 69 -8.62 15.54 -20.81
C ASP A 69 -9.65 16.62 -21.20
N ALA A 70 -9.19 17.68 -21.87
CA ALA A 70 -10.06 18.76 -22.31
C ALA A 70 -11.10 18.33 -23.37
N ASP A 71 -10.85 17.22 -24.06
CA ASP A 71 -11.71 16.65 -25.11
C ASP A 71 -12.62 15.55 -24.57
N GLY A 72 -12.56 15.25 -23.25
CA GLY A 72 -13.38 14.23 -22.58
C GLY A 72 -12.86 12.80 -22.73
N ASN A 73 -11.63 12.62 -23.19
CA ASN A 73 -11.03 11.29 -23.24
C ASN A 73 -10.47 10.89 -21.86
N PRO A 74 -10.60 9.63 -21.45
CA PRO A 74 -10.04 9.16 -20.19
C PRO A 74 -8.53 9.35 -20.14
N ILE A 75 -8.03 9.94 -19.06
CA ILE A 75 -6.60 10.07 -18.79
C ILE A 75 -6.31 9.58 -17.38
N GLU A 76 -5.26 8.76 -17.23
CA GLU A 76 -4.82 8.38 -15.91
C GLU A 76 -3.64 9.26 -15.45
N LYS A 77 -3.96 10.19 -14.57
CA LYS A 77 -2.97 11.07 -13.92
C LYS A 77 -2.84 10.80 -12.43
N ARG A 78 -3.68 9.92 -11.88
CA ARG A 78 -3.73 9.63 -10.43
C ARG A 78 -2.90 8.40 -10.09
N HIS A 79 -1.61 8.47 -10.34
CA HIS A 79 -0.65 7.41 -10.08
C HIS A 79 0.50 7.89 -9.18
N ILE A 80 1.33 6.96 -8.72
CA ILE A 80 2.40 7.24 -7.75
C ILE A 80 3.44 8.26 -8.26
N VAL A 81 3.73 8.25 -9.56
CA VAL A 81 4.65 9.22 -10.18
C VAL A 81 4.10 10.64 -10.12
N SER A 82 2.78 10.82 -10.25
CA SER A 82 2.14 12.13 -10.05
C SER A 82 2.26 12.60 -8.61
N VAL A 83 2.15 11.69 -7.64
CA VAL A 83 2.40 12.02 -6.23
C VAL A 83 3.85 12.46 -6.03
N PHE A 84 4.81 11.77 -6.62
CA PHE A 84 6.22 12.15 -6.55
C PHE A 84 6.48 13.54 -7.12
N LYS A 85 5.97 13.83 -8.33
CA LYS A 85 6.10 15.15 -8.95
C LYS A 85 5.45 16.23 -8.10
N LEU A 86 4.26 15.95 -7.57
CA LEU A 86 3.56 16.88 -6.68
C LEU A 86 4.35 17.18 -5.40
N VAL A 87 4.96 16.15 -4.80
CA VAL A 87 5.83 16.32 -3.64
C VAL A 87 7.01 17.24 -3.98
N GLN A 88 7.70 17.01 -5.10
CA GLN A 88 8.81 17.84 -5.53
C GLN A 88 8.40 19.29 -5.80
N GLU A 89 7.32 19.50 -6.53
CA GLU A 89 6.86 20.83 -6.92
C GLU A 89 6.28 21.63 -5.75
N LEU A 90 5.43 21.01 -4.96
CA LEU A 90 4.73 21.70 -3.87
C LEU A 90 5.62 22.00 -2.67
N LEU A 91 6.65 21.20 -2.43
CA LEU A 91 7.59 21.43 -1.34
C LEU A 91 8.75 22.37 -1.70
N ALA A 92 8.82 22.81 -2.96
CA ALA A 92 9.72 23.88 -3.38
C ALA A 92 9.36 25.21 -2.67
N PRO A 93 10.36 26.10 -2.45
CA PRO A 93 10.12 27.42 -1.89
C PRO A 93 9.11 28.21 -2.72
N SER A 94 8.21 28.91 -2.07
CA SER A 94 7.26 29.79 -2.74
C SER A 94 7.78 31.22 -2.86
N ARG A 95 7.01 32.07 -3.55
CA ARG A 95 7.28 33.54 -3.61
C ARG A 95 7.05 34.23 -2.26
N VAL A 96 6.35 33.56 -1.33
CA VAL A 96 6.11 34.08 0.02
C VAL A 96 7.22 33.59 0.94
N LYS A 97 7.99 34.52 1.51
CA LYS A 97 9.11 34.20 2.39
C LYS A 97 8.66 33.33 3.57
N GLY A 98 9.35 32.24 3.80
CA GLY A 98 9.07 31.30 4.89
C GLY A 98 7.91 30.31 4.62
N LYS A 99 7.39 30.25 3.40
CA LYS A 99 6.36 29.27 3.00
C LYS A 99 6.77 28.53 1.73
N ASN A 100 6.40 27.25 1.64
CA ASN A 100 6.47 26.49 0.41
C ASN A 100 5.13 26.53 -0.34
N GLN A 101 5.11 26.02 -1.57
CA GLN A 101 3.90 25.99 -2.42
C GLN A 101 2.78 25.16 -1.77
N PHE A 102 3.13 24.09 -1.06
CA PHE A 102 2.18 23.23 -0.40
C PHE A 102 1.43 23.96 0.73
N GLN A 103 2.14 24.72 1.54
CA GLN A 103 1.51 25.54 2.58
C GLN A 103 0.51 26.54 1.99
N LEU A 104 0.89 27.19 0.87
CA LEU A 104 -0.02 28.11 0.17
C LEU A 104 -1.25 27.41 -0.42
N LEU A 105 -1.07 26.19 -0.94
CA LEU A 105 -2.18 25.38 -1.44
C LEU A 105 -3.14 25.01 -0.30
N LEU A 106 -2.61 24.52 0.81
CA LEU A 106 -3.42 24.15 1.96
C LEU A 106 -4.21 25.31 2.55
N GLU A 107 -3.65 26.53 2.54
CA GLU A 107 -4.36 27.74 2.99
C GLU A 107 -5.61 28.05 2.15
N LYS A 108 -5.62 27.65 0.88
CA LYS A 108 -6.78 27.81 -0.01
C LYS A 108 -7.86 26.76 0.21
N LEU A 109 -7.53 25.64 0.85
CA LEU A 109 -8.50 24.59 1.14
C LEU A 109 -9.41 24.98 2.32
N PRO A 110 -10.63 24.46 2.37
CA PRO A 110 -11.52 24.65 3.52
C PRO A 110 -10.83 24.26 4.85
N PRO A 111 -11.12 24.95 5.97
CA PRO A 111 -10.47 24.64 7.26
C PRO A 111 -10.64 23.19 7.72
N ASN A 112 -11.76 22.57 7.35
CA ASN A 112 -12.08 21.17 7.69
C ASN A 112 -11.53 20.14 6.70
N HIS A 113 -10.73 20.56 5.70
CA HIS A 113 -10.19 19.65 4.71
C HIS A 113 -9.16 18.71 5.34
N LYS A 114 -9.33 17.39 5.13
CA LYS A 114 -8.51 16.36 5.77
C LYS A 114 -7.03 16.44 5.41
N ALA A 115 -6.68 16.85 4.19
CA ALA A 115 -5.28 17.05 3.80
C ALA A 115 -4.56 18.07 4.69
N ARG A 116 -5.26 19.12 5.18
CA ARG A 116 -4.69 20.06 6.14
C ARG A 116 -4.35 19.40 7.48
N TRP A 117 -5.22 18.50 7.93
CA TRP A 117 -5.03 17.82 9.20
C TRP A 117 -3.92 16.78 9.12
N PHE A 118 -3.89 15.98 8.07
CA PHE A 118 -2.84 14.98 7.89
C PHE A 118 -1.45 15.60 7.72
N ALA A 119 -1.34 16.71 6.98
CA ALA A 119 -0.06 17.40 6.80
C ALA A 119 0.36 18.26 8.00
N GLY A 120 -0.53 18.49 8.98
CA GLY A 120 -0.33 19.47 10.04
C GLY A 120 0.92 19.22 10.87
N SER A 121 1.23 17.98 11.23
CA SER A 121 2.44 17.64 11.97
C SER A 121 3.71 17.99 11.22
N ALA A 122 3.79 17.65 9.93
CA ALA A 122 4.95 17.94 9.09
C ALA A 122 5.15 19.45 8.90
N LEU A 123 4.07 20.20 8.64
CA LEU A 123 4.15 21.63 8.30
C LEU A 123 4.39 22.55 9.50
N ASN A 124 4.11 22.10 10.71
CA ASN A 124 4.34 22.86 11.93
C ASN A 124 5.71 22.59 12.57
N THR A 125 6.62 21.91 11.87
CA THR A 125 7.97 21.63 12.34
C THR A 125 8.96 22.71 11.93
N ALA A 126 10.11 22.76 12.62
CA ALA A 126 11.23 23.58 12.20
C ALA A 126 11.71 23.20 10.78
N GLU A 127 12.24 24.14 10.04
CA GLU A 127 12.67 23.96 8.64
C GLU A 127 13.62 22.76 8.43
N GLN A 128 14.55 22.55 9.36
CA GLN A 128 15.47 21.41 9.31
C GLN A 128 14.76 20.07 9.51
N ALA A 129 13.79 19.99 10.42
CA ALA A 129 12.99 18.79 10.63
C ALA A 129 12.08 18.52 9.41
N MET A 130 11.51 19.56 8.81
CA MET A 130 10.73 19.45 7.58
C MET A 130 11.57 18.89 6.42
N ALA A 131 12.82 19.35 6.26
CA ALA A 131 13.72 18.78 5.24
C ALA A 131 13.95 17.28 5.43
N SER A 132 14.06 16.79 6.67
CA SER A 132 14.18 15.37 6.99
C SER A 132 12.91 14.58 6.65
N VAL A 133 11.73 15.14 6.93
CA VAL A 133 10.43 14.55 6.55
C VAL A 133 10.33 14.42 5.03
N ILE A 134 10.64 15.49 4.29
CA ILE A 134 10.62 15.50 2.82
C ILE A 134 11.58 14.45 2.25
N SER A 135 12.81 14.41 2.76
CA SER A 135 13.81 13.43 2.34
C SER A 135 13.32 11.99 2.56
N THR A 136 12.64 11.74 3.68
CA THR A 136 12.04 10.42 3.96
C THR A 136 10.98 10.07 2.93
N VAL A 137 10.05 10.97 2.63
CA VAL A 137 9.00 10.75 1.62
C VAL A 137 9.61 10.48 0.24
N LEU A 138 10.53 11.34 -0.22
CA LEU A 138 11.15 11.20 -1.54
C LEU A 138 11.96 9.91 -1.65
N SER A 139 12.70 9.54 -0.61
CA SER A 139 13.45 8.28 -0.57
C SER A 139 12.53 7.06 -0.75
N ARG A 140 11.35 7.07 -0.16
CA ARG A 140 10.37 5.98 -0.33
C ARG A 140 9.72 5.97 -1.71
N LEU A 141 9.44 7.14 -2.26
CA LEU A 141 8.85 7.27 -3.59
C LEU A 141 9.85 6.96 -4.73
N ASN A 142 11.15 7.14 -4.50
CA ASN A 142 12.18 6.82 -5.49
C ASN A 142 12.15 5.37 -5.97
N ALA A 143 11.70 4.43 -5.11
CA ALA A 143 11.58 3.03 -5.49
C ALA A 143 10.60 2.77 -6.66
N PHE A 144 9.76 3.75 -7.00
CA PHE A 144 8.77 3.66 -8.07
C PHE A 144 9.17 4.39 -9.36
N LEU A 145 10.36 5.00 -9.41
CA LEU A 145 10.78 5.89 -10.48
C LEU A 145 11.68 5.21 -11.51
N ASP A 146 11.48 3.95 -11.80
CA ASP A 146 12.09 3.32 -12.96
C ASP A 146 11.06 3.14 -14.08
N SER A 147 11.53 3.12 -15.33
CA SER A 147 10.66 3.08 -16.50
C SER A 147 9.78 1.83 -16.59
N GLU A 148 10.21 0.70 -16.01
CA GLU A 148 9.41 -0.52 -15.99
C GLU A 148 8.29 -0.41 -14.96
N MET A 149 8.60 0.14 -13.77
CA MET A 149 7.60 0.41 -12.75
C MET A 149 6.57 1.45 -13.23
N GLU A 150 7.02 2.49 -13.93
CA GLU A 150 6.12 3.49 -14.51
C GLU A 150 5.16 2.85 -15.51
N GLN A 151 5.62 1.92 -16.36
CA GLN A 151 4.74 1.20 -17.29
C GLN A 151 3.66 0.38 -16.59
N ILE A 152 3.97 -0.19 -15.43
CA ILE A 152 3.01 -0.98 -14.64
C ILE A 152 2.03 -0.07 -13.88
N LEU A 153 2.52 1.04 -13.32
CA LEU A 153 1.78 1.83 -12.33
C LEU A 153 1.06 3.05 -12.90
N CYS A 154 1.45 3.50 -14.11
CA CYS A 154 0.88 4.72 -14.73
C CYS A 154 -0.22 4.42 -15.73
N PHE A 155 -0.60 3.17 -15.93
CA PHE A 155 -1.70 2.76 -16.78
C PHE A 155 -2.81 2.12 -15.97
N ASP A 156 -4.02 2.10 -16.54
CA ASP A 156 -5.15 1.45 -15.91
C ASP A 156 -4.84 -0.03 -15.63
N THR A 157 -5.13 -0.45 -14.40
CA THR A 157 -5.01 -1.84 -14.03
C THR A 157 -6.22 -2.65 -14.52
N ALA A 158 -5.94 -3.81 -15.11
CA ALA A 158 -6.99 -4.80 -15.40
C ALA A 158 -7.44 -5.56 -14.14
N ILE A 159 -6.79 -5.35 -12.99
CA ILE A 159 -7.11 -6.03 -11.74
C ILE A 159 -8.21 -5.27 -11.01
N ASP A 160 -9.41 -5.81 -11.09
CA ASP A 160 -10.58 -5.38 -10.32
C ASP A 160 -10.95 -6.50 -9.35
N ALA A 161 -10.97 -6.22 -8.06
CA ALA A 161 -11.18 -7.24 -7.03
C ALA A 161 -12.61 -7.79 -7.05
N GLU A 162 -13.61 -6.98 -7.37
CA GLU A 162 -14.99 -7.42 -7.47
C GLU A 162 -15.16 -8.39 -8.63
N LYS A 163 -14.64 -8.03 -9.81
CA LYS A 163 -14.63 -8.89 -10.99
C LYS A 163 -13.83 -10.16 -10.73
N PHE A 164 -12.65 -10.06 -10.13
CA PHE A 164 -11.81 -11.19 -9.78
C PHE A 164 -12.50 -12.18 -8.84
N CYS A 165 -13.27 -11.71 -7.85
CA CYS A 165 -13.99 -12.56 -6.92
C CYS A 165 -15.26 -13.18 -7.50
N ASN A 166 -15.88 -12.55 -8.51
CA ASN A 166 -17.16 -12.98 -9.07
C ASN A 166 -17.04 -13.75 -10.39
N GLU A 167 -15.94 -13.65 -11.11
CA GLU A 167 -15.68 -14.33 -12.39
C GLU A 167 -14.59 -15.37 -12.27
N LYS A 168 -14.55 -16.35 -13.19
CA LYS A 168 -13.43 -17.28 -13.32
C LYS A 168 -12.26 -16.57 -13.95
N SER A 169 -11.26 -16.26 -13.16
CA SER A 169 -10.07 -15.53 -13.58
C SER A 169 -8.83 -15.98 -12.80
N ALA A 170 -7.65 -15.69 -13.33
CA ALA A 170 -6.38 -15.92 -12.65
C ALA A 170 -5.47 -14.70 -12.83
N ILE A 171 -4.79 -14.32 -11.77
CA ILE A 171 -3.77 -13.26 -11.76
C ILE A 171 -2.42 -13.94 -11.53
N PHE A 172 -1.49 -13.75 -12.45
CA PHE A 172 -0.12 -14.23 -12.34
C PHE A 172 0.80 -13.05 -12.03
N ILE A 173 1.51 -13.13 -10.90
CA ILE A 173 2.53 -12.17 -10.51
C ILE A 173 3.87 -12.85 -10.71
N VAL A 174 4.60 -12.42 -11.73
CA VAL A 174 5.91 -12.97 -12.08
C VAL A 174 6.99 -12.00 -11.63
N LEU A 175 7.98 -12.51 -10.90
CA LEU A 175 9.10 -11.74 -10.36
C LEU A 175 10.39 -12.11 -11.10
N PRO A 176 11.22 -11.13 -11.46
CA PRO A 176 12.54 -11.40 -12.02
C PRO A 176 13.44 -11.98 -10.92
N GLU A 177 14.14 -13.08 -11.20
CA GLU A 177 15.06 -13.71 -10.24
C GLU A 177 16.31 -12.86 -9.99
N GLU A 178 16.75 -12.13 -11.02
CA GLU A 178 17.94 -11.30 -11.02
C GLU A 178 17.80 -9.96 -10.33
N ASP A 179 16.55 -9.44 -10.15
CA ASP A 179 16.29 -8.12 -9.58
C ASP A 179 15.29 -8.18 -8.42
N GLN A 180 15.80 -8.30 -7.22
CA GLN A 180 14.99 -8.31 -6.00
C GLN A 180 14.55 -6.91 -5.54
N THR A 181 15.02 -5.84 -6.17
CA THR A 181 14.68 -4.46 -5.76
C THR A 181 13.19 -4.16 -5.93
N LYS A 182 12.50 -4.86 -6.83
CA LYS A 182 11.06 -4.71 -7.12
C LYS A 182 10.16 -5.63 -6.29
N TYR A 183 10.71 -6.54 -5.50
CA TYR A 183 9.92 -7.52 -4.74
C TYR A 183 8.98 -6.89 -3.70
N PHE A 184 9.29 -5.67 -3.22
CA PHE A 184 8.39 -4.94 -2.33
C PHE A 184 7.01 -4.69 -2.94
N MET A 185 6.91 -4.61 -4.29
CA MET A 185 5.64 -4.44 -5.00
C MET A 185 4.68 -5.61 -4.80
N VAL A 186 5.21 -6.83 -4.67
CA VAL A 186 4.38 -8.00 -4.38
C VAL A 186 3.65 -7.83 -3.06
N SER A 187 4.38 -7.41 -2.03
CA SER A 187 3.78 -7.14 -0.72
C SER A 187 2.67 -6.08 -0.81
N LEU A 188 2.91 -4.99 -1.56
CA LEU A 188 1.91 -3.93 -1.78
C LEU A 188 0.68 -4.44 -2.53
N ILE A 189 0.88 -5.15 -3.66
CA ILE A 189 -0.20 -5.69 -4.49
C ILE A 189 -1.03 -6.68 -3.68
N LEU A 190 -0.39 -7.65 -3.02
CA LEU A 190 -1.09 -8.68 -2.25
C LEU A 190 -1.86 -8.09 -1.07
N GLN A 191 -1.28 -7.13 -0.34
CA GLN A 191 -1.99 -6.46 0.74
C GLN A 191 -3.22 -5.69 0.27
N ASN A 192 -3.08 -4.93 -0.83
CA ASN A 192 -4.20 -4.18 -1.37
C ASN A 192 -5.28 -5.11 -1.93
N LEU A 193 -4.89 -6.11 -2.71
CA LEU A 193 -5.82 -7.12 -3.24
C LEU A 193 -6.55 -7.85 -2.11
N TYR A 194 -5.84 -8.26 -1.07
CA TYR A 194 -6.47 -8.89 0.10
C TYR A 194 -7.53 -7.99 0.77
N ARG A 195 -7.22 -6.70 0.97
CA ARG A 195 -8.18 -5.75 1.56
C ARG A 195 -9.41 -5.55 0.70
N GLU A 196 -9.23 -5.45 -0.62
CA GLU A 196 -10.35 -5.34 -1.55
C GLU A 196 -11.19 -6.63 -1.57
N ILE A 197 -10.56 -7.80 -1.55
CA ILE A 197 -11.26 -9.10 -1.43
C ILE A 197 -12.08 -9.17 -0.14
N LEU A 198 -11.54 -8.68 0.99
CA LEU A 198 -12.31 -8.59 2.24
C LEU A 198 -13.50 -7.64 2.13
N THR A 199 -13.34 -6.51 1.43
CA THR A 199 -14.44 -5.58 1.18
C THR A 199 -15.55 -6.25 0.38
N VAL A 200 -15.21 -6.97 -0.69
CA VAL A 200 -16.18 -7.74 -1.50
C VAL A 200 -16.86 -8.83 -0.64
N ALA A 201 -16.11 -9.51 0.23
CA ALA A 201 -16.69 -10.49 1.14
C ALA A 201 -17.69 -9.85 2.11
N ASP A 202 -17.35 -8.69 2.69
CA ASP A 202 -18.22 -7.97 3.62
C ASP A 202 -19.52 -7.50 2.95
N GLU A 203 -19.44 -6.99 1.72
CA GLU A 203 -20.59 -6.60 0.90
C GLU A 203 -21.47 -7.81 0.53
N ASN A 204 -20.92 -9.00 0.48
CA ASN A 204 -21.64 -10.27 0.26
C ASN A 204 -22.04 -10.99 1.55
N GLY A 205 -22.22 -10.26 2.66
CA GLY A 205 -22.68 -10.85 3.93
C GLY A 205 -21.59 -11.58 4.71
N GLY A 206 -20.33 -11.20 4.52
CA GLY A 206 -19.18 -11.70 5.26
C GLY A 206 -18.40 -12.83 4.59
N ARG A 207 -18.81 -13.25 3.38
CA ARG A 207 -18.15 -14.35 2.66
C ARG A 207 -18.20 -14.13 1.14
N LEU A 208 -17.14 -14.53 0.45
CA LEU A 208 -17.08 -14.52 -1.01
C LEU A 208 -18.07 -15.53 -1.61
N LYS A 209 -18.70 -15.18 -2.74
CA LYS A 209 -19.56 -16.07 -3.52
C LYS A 209 -18.76 -17.23 -4.13
N ASN A 210 -17.61 -16.89 -4.71
CA ASN A 210 -16.67 -17.88 -5.24
C ASN A 210 -15.44 -17.96 -4.32
N ARG A 211 -14.81 -19.14 -4.31
CA ARG A 211 -13.56 -19.31 -3.57
C ARG A 211 -12.41 -18.63 -4.31
N VAL A 212 -11.65 -17.83 -3.60
CA VAL A 212 -10.38 -17.27 -4.09
C VAL A 212 -9.23 -18.07 -3.49
N VAL A 213 -8.21 -18.37 -4.29
CA VAL A 213 -7.03 -19.13 -3.84
C VAL A 213 -5.79 -18.34 -4.18
N PHE A 214 -4.92 -18.12 -3.19
CA PHE A 214 -3.58 -17.56 -3.35
C PHE A 214 -2.57 -18.69 -3.30
N PHE A 215 -1.95 -19.01 -4.43
CA PHE A 215 -0.76 -19.84 -4.49
C PHE A 215 0.46 -18.92 -4.32
N ALA A 216 1.03 -18.93 -3.14
CA ALA A 216 2.22 -18.15 -2.82
C ALA A 216 3.46 -19.03 -3.04
N ASP A 217 3.78 -19.25 -4.32
CA ASP A 217 5.00 -19.97 -4.71
C ASP A 217 6.22 -19.16 -4.31
N GLU A 218 7.21 -19.81 -3.75
CA GLU A 218 8.43 -19.20 -3.21
C GLU A 218 8.17 -18.06 -2.20
N LEU A 219 7.15 -18.18 -1.35
CA LEU A 219 6.83 -17.19 -0.33
C LEU A 219 8.05 -16.80 0.53
N GLY A 220 8.98 -17.72 0.72
CA GLY A 220 10.17 -17.50 1.52
C GLY A 220 11.20 -16.54 0.91
N THR A 221 11.19 -16.34 -0.41
CA THR A 221 12.10 -15.43 -1.12
C THR A 221 11.52 -14.02 -1.23
N CYS A 222 10.20 -13.88 -1.11
CA CYS A 222 9.55 -12.59 -1.10
C CYS A 222 9.84 -11.80 0.18
N PRO A 223 9.90 -10.46 0.12
CA PRO A 223 9.93 -9.65 1.33
C PRO A 223 8.73 -9.95 2.21
N PRO A 224 8.83 -9.73 3.53
CA PRO A 224 7.72 -9.95 4.44
C PRO A 224 6.46 -9.21 3.97
N ILE A 225 5.36 -9.95 3.80
CA ILE A 225 4.04 -9.38 3.51
C ILE A 225 3.44 -8.96 4.84
N GLN A 226 3.26 -7.67 5.03
CA GLN A 226 2.71 -7.15 6.27
C GLN A 226 1.34 -7.77 6.56
N SER A 227 1.13 -8.23 7.78
CA SER A 227 -0.12 -8.86 8.24
C SER A 227 -0.44 -10.19 7.57
N LEU A 228 0.56 -10.92 7.04
CA LEU A 228 0.34 -12.24 6.44
C LEU A 228 -0.25 -13.22 7.46
N GLU A 229 0.17 -13.18 8.71
CA GLU A 229 -0.36 -14.00 9.81
C GLU A 229 -1.87 -13.78 10.00
N LEU A 230 -2.32 -12.53 9.89
CA LEU A 230 -3.75 -12.20 9.93
C LEU A 230 -4.49 -12.72 8.70
N MET A 231 -3.84 -12.72 7.53
CA MET A 231 -4.42 -13.32 6.33
C MET A 231 -4.67 -14.81 6.56
N PHE A 232 -3.72 -15.55 7.09
CA PHE A 232 -3.90 -16.98 7.41
C PHE A 232 -4.98 -17.22 8.45
N SER A 233 -5.03 -16.42 9.50
CA SER A 233 -6.00 -16.59 10.60
C SER A 233 -7.44 -16.26 10.18
N ALA A 234 -7.65 -15.24 9.33
CA ALA A 234 -8.98 -14.70 9.04
C ALA A 234 -9.58 -15.16 7.70
N SER A 235 -8.77 -15.59 6.74
CA SER A 235 -9.20 -15.80 5.35
C SER A 235 -10.19 -16.95 5.17
N ARG A 236 -10.07 -18.00 5.96
CA ARG A 236 -10.92 -19.21 5.85
C ARG A 236 -12.41 -18.89 5.94
N SER A 237 -12.82 -18.08 6.91
CA SER A 237 -14.23 -17.72 7.11
C SER A 237 -14.78 -16.91 5.94
N ARG A 238 -13.91 -16.15 5.26
CA ARG A 238 -14.25 -15.29 4.12
C ARG A 238 -14.32 -16.03 2.78
N GLY A 239 -13.87 -17.27 2.70
CA GLY A 239 -13.81 -18.05 1.46
C GLY A 239 -12.51 -17.85 0.66
N LEU A 240 -11.49 -17.27 1.29
CA LEU A 240 -10.15 -17.13 0.75
C LEU A 240 -9.26 -18.26 1.29
N MET A 241 -8.54 -18.93 0.42
CA MET A 241 -7.57 -19.98 0.73
C MET A 241 -6.16 -19.50 0.41
N LEU A 242 -5.23 -19.80 1.29
CA LEU A 242 -3.81 -19.50 1.12
C LEU A 242 -3.04 -20.82 1.05
N VAL A 243 -2.16 -20.92 0.04
CA VAL A 243 -1.31 -22.08 -0.20
C VAL A 243 0.13 -21.60 -0.22
N PRO A 244 0.82 -21.55 0.92
CA PRO A 244 2.22 -21.14 0.98
C PRO A 244 3.11 -22.30 0.52
N ILE A 245 4.11 -21.98 -0.30
CA ILE A 245 5.16 -22.90 -0.72
C ILE A 245 6.49 -22.29 -0.28
N VAL A 246 7.22 -23.03 0.54
CA VAL A 246 8.50 -22.60 1.10
C VAL A 246 9.50 -23.74 1.06
N GLN A 247 10.77 -23.43 0.89
CA GLN A 247 11.83 -24.42 0.88
C GLN A 247 12.34 -24.74 2.30
N SER A 248 12.16 -23.82 3.24
CA SER A 248 12.58 -23.99 4.63
C SER A 248 11.74 -23.16 5.58
N ILE A 249 11.21 -23.78 6.63
CA ILE A 249 10.49 -23.06 7.69
C ILE A 249 11.46 -22.15 8.46
N THR A 250 12.58 -22.68 8.92
CA THR A 250 13.54 -21.91 9.72
C THR A 250 14.33 -20.90 8.90
N GLY A 251 14.80 -21.29 7.72
CA GLY A 251 15.65 -20.43 6.88
C GLY A 251 14.92 -19.34 6.13
N GLN A 252 13.64 -19.51 5.88
CA GLN A 252 12.83 -18.58 5.09
C GLN A 252 11.66 -18.00 5.90
N LEU A 253 10.75 -18.85 6.39
CA LEU A 253 9.54 -18.37 7.04
C LEU A 253 9.84 -17.67 8.37
N GLN A 254 10.64 -18.28 9.24
CA GLN A 254 11.02 -17.66 10.51
C GLN A 254 11.92 -16.44 10.33
N LYS A 255 12.77 -16.42 9.29
CA LYS A 255 13.57 -15.24 8.96
C LYS A 255 12.69 -14.04 8.62
N ASN A 256 11.58 -14.25 7.90
CA ASN A 256 10.71 -13.19 7.43
C ASN A 256 9.64 -12.78 8.45
N TYR A 257 9.12 -13.73 9.24
CA TYR A 257 7.96 -13.51 10.13
C TYR A 257 8.26 -13.77 11.61
N GLY A 258 9.49 -14.08 11.94
CA GLY A 258 9.87 -14.51 13.29
C GLY A 258 9.36 -15.92 13.63
N LYS A 259 9.69 -16.38 14.83
CA LYS A 259 9.24 -17.70 15.27
C LYS A 259 7.73 -17.77 15.45
N GLU A 260 7.16 -16.82 16.17
CA GLU A 260 5.73 -16.75 16.46
C GLU A 260 4.89 -16.59 15.18
N GLY A 261 5.26 -15.67 14.28
CA GLY A 261 4.54 -15.47 13.01
C GLY A 261 4.61 -16.70 12.11
N SER A 262 5.74 -17.38 12.05
CA SER A 262 5.86 -18.62 11.28
C SER A 262 5.01 -19.76 11.85
N GLU A 263 4.94 -19.89 13.17
CA GLU A 263 4.06 -20.87 13.85
C GLU A 263 2.58 -20.58 13.53
N ILE A 264 2.14 -19.33 13.58
CA ILE A 264 0.79 -18.93 13.21
C ILE A 264 0.48 -19.34 11.75
N ILE A 265 1.40 -19.11 10.82
CA ILE A 265 1.20 -19.48 9.41
C ILE A 265 1.07 -20.99 9.27
N VAL A 266 1.97 -21.78 9.86
CA VAL A 266 1.99 -23.23 9.75
C VAL A 266 0.75 -23.85 10.42
N ASP A 267 0.38 -23.41 11.62
CA ASP A 267 -0.76 -23.93 12.38
C ASP A 267 -2.10 -23.66 11.70
N ASN A 268 -2.21 -22.60 10.89
CA ASN A 268 -3.39 -22.33 10.08
C ASN A 268 -3.43 -23.12 8.76
N CYS A 269 -2.38 -23.84 8.39
CA CYS A 269 -2.37 -24.76 7.27
C CYS A 269 -2.98 -26.10 7.71
N GLN A 270 -4.17 -26.46 7.19
CA GLN A 270 -4.84 -27.70 7.54
C GLN A 270 -4.15 -28.95 6.97
N VAL A 271 -3.40 -28.76 5.89
CA VAL A 271 -2.63 -29.82 5.23
C VAL A 271 -1.22 -29.31 5.01
N ASN A 272 -0.24 -30.04 5.52
CA ASN A 272 1.17 -29.77 5.30
C ASN A 272 1.76 -30.91 4.45
N LEU A 273 2.29 -30.55 3.28
CA LEU A 273 2.94 -31.48 2.36
C LEU A 273 4.47 -31.26 2.40
N TYR A 274 5.18 -32.33 2.64
CA TYR A 274 6.64 -32.30 2.72
C TYR A 274 7.21 -33.08 1.53
N GLY A 275 7.89 -32.41 0.62
CA GLY A 275 8.39 -32.96 -0.64
C GLY A 275 9.89 -33.29 -0.68
N GLY A 276 10.54 -33.37 0.43
CA GLY A 276 11.98 -33.62 0.56
C GLY A 276 12.58 -32.74 1.65
N PHE A 277 13.71 -33.15 2.20
CA PHE A 277 14.33 -32.43 3.32
C PHE A 277 15.81 -32.20 3.04
N ALA A 278 16.25 -30.97 3.19
CA ALA A 278 17.64 -30.70 3.46
C ALA A 278 17.98 -31.18 4.88
N PRO A 279 19.20 -31.64 5.17
CA PRO A 279 19.59 -32.15 6.48
C PRO A 279 19.33 -31.21 7.66
N ALA A 280 19.31 -29.92 7.42
CA ALA A 280 19.03 -28.88 8.43
C ALA A 280 17.53 -28.54 8.61
N SER A 281 16.63 -29.14 7.84
CA SER A 281 15.18 -28.84 7.88
C SER A 281 14.37 -29.88 8.67
N GLN A 282 15.02 -30.74 9.43
CA GLN A 282 14.38 -31.85 10.14
C GLN A 282 13.77 -31.49 11.50
N THR A 283 13.52 -30.20 11.77
CA THR A 283 12.89 -29.81 13.05
C THR A 283 11.63 -29.04 12.82
#